data_8e9b68365f05f5b6fbe2ce1344114809
#
_entry.id   8e9b68365f05f5b6fbe2ce1344114809
#
_cell.length_a   1.000
_cell.length_b   1.000
_cell.length_c   1.000
_cell.angle_alpha   90.00
_cell.angle_beta   90.00
_cell.angle_gamma   90.00
#
_symmetry.space_group_name_H-M   'P 1'
#
loop_
_entity.id
_entity.type
_entity.pdbx_description
1 polymer ?
#
loop_
_entity_poly.entity_id
_entity_poly.type
_entity_poly.pdbx_seq_one_letter_code
_entity_poly.pdbx_strand_id
1 'polypeptide(L)'
;LLNINIVNISNLPKTLEENFSEISQESIIRGKVLGWYANTNEQAIYEIANEETEIISKPIYSYTWNEFTEFEKEIETSDGLKFKLSNDDLDLPYILFYPSGETTGAKFTFYNNNQKYNFVLTHGGEFLRIDEF
;
A
#
# COMPACT_ATOMS: atom_id res chain seq x y z
N LEU A 1 13.32 4.32 -26.67
CA LEU A 1 12.31 3.36 -26.28
C LEU A 1 12.60 2.71 -24.95
N LEU A 2 13.76 2.03 -24.86
CA LEU A 2 14.17 1.39 -23.61
C LEU A 2 14.40 2.41 -22.50
N ASN A 3 14.94 3.57 -22.84
CA ASN A 3 15.19 4.65 -21.89
C ASN A 3 13.88 5.17 -21.28
N ILE A 4 12.86 5.31 -22.10
CA ILE A 4 11.54 5.77 -21.64
C ILE A 4 10.95 4.75 -20.66
N ASN A 5 11.04 3.46 -20.98
CA ASN A 5 10.54 2.40 -20.09
C ASN A 5 11.31 2.37 -18.77
N ILE A 6 12.61 2.54 -18.81
CA ILE A 6 13.44 2.58 -17.60
C ILE A 6 13.06 3.78 -16.72
N VAL A 7 12.86 4.96 -17.34
CA VAL A 7 12.47 6.16 -16.59
C VAL A 7 11.09 5.95 -15.93
N ASN A 8 10.13 5.38 -16.65
CA ASN A 8 8.80 5.12 -16.09
C ASN A 8 8.89 4.14 -14.92
N ILE A 9 9.64 3.07 -15.07
CA ILE A 9 9.84 2.08 -14.01
C ILE A 9 10.47 2.71 -12.78
N SER A 10 11.45 3.59 -12.94
CA SER A 10 12.12 4.22 -11.81
C SER A 10 11.24 5.21 -11.07
N ASN A 11 10.22 5.79 -11.73
CA ASN A 11 9.33 6.76 -11.09
C ASN A 11 8.15 6.09 -10.37
N LEU A 12 7.66 4.94 -10.86
CA LEU A 12 6.50 4.26 -10.27
C LEU A 12 6.71 3.88 -8.81
N PRO A 13 7.81 3.22 -8.42
CA PRO A 13 8.02 2.84 -7.02
C PRO A 13 8.12 4.03 -6.08
N LYS A 14 8.64 5.13 -6.56
CA LYS A 14 8.87 6.31 -5.73
C LYS A 14 7.57 6.92 -5.21
N THR A 15 6.52 6.95 -6.02
CA THR A 15 5.22 7.50 -5.60
C THR A 15 4.64 6.70 -4.44
N LEU A 16 4.65 5.37 -4.54
CA LEU A 16 4.15 4.52 -3.47
C LEU A 16 5.04 4.61 -2.23
N GLU A 17 6.35 4.68 -2.42
CA GLU A 17 7.28 4.83 -1.32
C GLU A 17 6.99 6.09 -0.52
N GLU A 18 6.75 7.21 -1.20
CA GLU A 18 6.41 8.47 -0.56
C GLU A 18 5.10 8.37 0.21
N ASN A 19 4.09 7.72 -0.35
CA ASN A 19 2.81 7.52 0.32
C ASN A 19 2.97 6.72 1.61
N PHE A 20 3.67 5.60 1.56
CA PHE A 20 3.88 4.77 2.74
C PHE A 20 4.73 5.47 3.79
N SER A 21 5.72 6.24 3.37
CA SER A 21 6.52 7.05 4.29
C SER A 21 5.68 8.09 5.01
N GLU A 22 4.78 8.74 4.29
CA GLU A 22 3.85 9.73 4.88
C GLU A 22 2.94 9.09 5.91
N ILE A 23 2.40 7.92 5.60
CA ILE A 23 1.52 7.18 6.52
C ILE A 23 2.29 6.80 7.80
N SER A 24 3.50 6.29 7.64
CA SER A 24 4.34 5.90 8.78
C SER A 24 4.62 7.10 9.68
N GLN A 25 4.99 8.23 9.10
CA GLN A 25 5.24 9.46 9.86
C GLN A 25 3.99 9.93 10.58
N GLU A 26 2.84 9.85 9.94
CA GLU A 26 1.58 10.25 10.56
C GLU A 26 1.25 9.36 11.77
N SER A 27 1.50 8.07 11.68
CA SER A 27 1.32 7.15 12.80
C SER A 27 2.20 7.52 13.99
N ILE A 28 3.45 7.86 13.71
CA ILE A 28 4.40 8.28 14.74
C ILE A 28 3.94 9.59 15.40
N ILE A 29 3.59 10.57 14.58
CA ILE A 29 3.17 11.90 15.07
C ILE A 29 1.90 11.80 15.92
N ARG A 30 0.93 11.02 15.48
CA ARG A 30 -0.33 10.85 16.21
C ARG A 30 -0.21 9.94 17.41
N GLY A 31 0.81 9.08 17.45
CA GLY A 31 0.92 8.04 18.46
C GLY A 31 -0.21 7.04 18.36
N LYS A 32 -0.69 6.75 17.15
CA LYS A 32 -1.83 5.88 16.89
C LYS A 32 -1.52 4.90 15.78
N VAL A 33 -2.16 3.73 15.85
CA VAL A 33 -2.09 2.74 14.77
C VAL A 33 -2.95 3.23 13.61
N LEU A 34 -2.39 3.21 12.41
CA LEU A 34 -3.12 3.55 11.20
C LEU A 34 -3.28 2.31 10.33
N GLY A 35 -4.45 2.15 9.71
CA GLY A 35 -4.72 1.06 8.79
C GLY A 35 -4.75 1.56 7.35
N TRP A 36 -4.12 0.79 6.48
CA TRP A 36 -4.13 1.04 5.04
C TRP A 36 -5.12 0.09 4.37
N TYR A 37 -6.11 0.67 3.70
CA TYR A 37 -7.19 -0.01 3.00
C TYR A 37 -7.07 0.28 1.51
N ALA A 38 -7.48 -0.67 0.67
CA ALA A 38 -7.38 -0.46 -0.77
C ALA A 38 -8.45 -1.20 -1.55
N ASN A 39 -8.83 -0.61 -2.67
CA ASN A 39 -9.59 -1.28 -3.73
C ASN A 39 -8.94 -0.92 -5.07
N THR A 40 -9.54 -1.31 -6.19
CA THR A 40 -8.95 -1.04 -7.51
C THR A 40 -8.86 0.44 -7.85
N ASN A 41 -9.65 1.28 -7.17
CA ASN A 41 -9.77 2.70 -7.52
C ASN A 41 -8.98 3.61 -6.60
N GLU A 42 -8.81 3.23 -5.34
CA GLU A 42 -8.23 4.13 -4.35
C GLU A 42 -7.60 3.38 -3.18
N GLN A 43 -6.81 4.14 -2.44
CA GLN A 43 -6.25 3.75 -1.15
C GLN A 43 -6.81 4.71 -0.10
N ALA A 44 -7.10 4.21 1.08
CA ALA A 44 -7.60 5.05 2.17
C ALA A 44 -6.94 4.64 3.47
N ILE A 45 -6.61 5.63 4.29
CA ILE A 45 -5.93 5.44 5.55
C ILE A 45 -6.82 5.92 6.69
N TYR A 46 -7.05 5.04 7.65
CA TYR A 46 -7.89 5.32 8.81
C TYR A 46 -7.13 5.09 10.09
N GLU A 47 -7.49 5.84 11.12
CA GLU A 47 -7.02 5.58 12.46
C GLU A 47 -7.77 4.38 13.02
N ILE A 48 -7.03 3.42 13.57
CA ILE A 48 -7.60 2.22 14.18
C ILE A 48 -7.84 2.53 15.67
N ALA A 49 -9.09 2.47 16.08
CA ALA A 49 -9.47 2.73 17.46
C ALA A 49 -9.45 1.42 18.26
N ASN A 50 -8.41 1.21 19.06
CA ASN A 50 -8.29 0.07 19.96
C ASN A 50 -8.44 -1.28 19.24
N GLU A 51 -9.26 -2.17 19.76
CA GLU A 51 -9.48 -3.51 19.23
C GLU A 51 -10.61 -3.56 18.21
N GLU A 52 -11.34 -2.47 18.04
CA GLU A 52 -12.46 -2.43 17.13
C GLU A 52 -11.99 -1.95 15.77
N THR A 53 -12.29 -2.74 14.75
CA THR A 53 -11.99 -2.40 13.36
C THR A 53 -13.08 -1.50 12.76
N GLU A 54 -13.94 -0.96 13.59
CA GLU A 54 -15.05 -0.15 13.12
C GLU A 54 -14.58 1.22 12.65
N ILE A 55 -14.80 1.50 11.39
CA ILE A 55 -14.46 2.78 10.79
C ILE A 55 -15.58 3.76 11.10
N ILE A 56 -15.33 4.69 12.02
CA ILE A 56 -16.33 5.66 12.46
C ILE A 56 -16.11 7.02 11.82
N SER A 57 -14.94 7.26 11.24
CA SER A 57 -14.55 8.58 10.77
C SER A 57 -14.16 8.59 9.30
N LYS A 58 -13.93 9.80 8.79
CA LYS A 58 -13.39 9.97 7.44
C LYS A 58 -11.93 9.50 7.39
N PRO A 59 -11.44 9.10 6.22
CA PRO A 59 -10.03 8.74 6.09
C PRO A 59 -9.14 9.94 6.40
N ILE A 60 -7.99 9.67 6.99
CA ILE A 60 -6.97 10.69 7.23
C ILE A 60 -6.36 11.12 5.90
N TYR A 61 -6.07 10.14 5.05
CA TYR A 61 -5.54 10.32 3.71
C TYR A 61 -6.29 9.44 2.74
N SER A 62 -6.37 9.90 1.49
CA SER A 62 -6.83 9.09 0.38
C SER A 62 -5.86 9.29 -0.77
N TYR A 63 -5.50 8.21 -1.44
CA TYR A 63 -4.60 8.24 -2.58
C TYR A 63 -5.22 7.52 -3.76
N THR A 64 -4.95 8.01 -4.96
CA THR A 64 -5.23 7.26 -6.18
C THR A 64 -4.03 6.35 -6.46
N TRP A 65 -4.18 5.47 -7.46
CA TRP A 65 -3.09 4.56 -7.83
C TRP A 65 -2.09 5.19 -8.80
N ASN A 66 -2.34 6.41 -9.25
CA ASN A 66 -1.44 7.13 -10.17
C ASN A 66 -1.09 6.28 -11.39
N GLU A 67 0.18 5.97 -11.58
CA GLU A 67 0.68 5.21 -12.71
C GLU A 67 0.16 3.77 -12.74
N PHE A 68 -0.32 3.27 -11.62
CA PHE A 68 -0.84 1.90 -11.53
C PHE A 68 -2.35 1.81 -11.71
N THR A 69 -3.03 2.90 -12.08
CA THR A 69 -4.48 2.93 -12.23
C THR A 69 -5.00 1.81 -13.13
N GLU A 70 -4.33 1.54 -14.24
CA GLU A 70 -4.75 0.53 -15.22
C GLU A 70 -4.18 -0.86 -14.94
N PHE A 71 -3.48 -1.04 -13.83
CA PHE A 71 -2.89 -2.33 -13.47
C PHE A 71 -3.84 -3.14 -12.59
N GLU A 72 -3.85 -4.44 -12.78
CA GLU A 72 -4.43 -5.35 -11.80
C GLU A 72 -3.49 -5.41 -10.59
N LYS A 73 -4.07 -5.53 -9.42
CA LYS A 73 -3.33 -5.40 -8.17
C LYS A 73 -3.62 -6.57 -7.25
N GLU A 74 -2.55 -7.17 -6.78
CA GLU A 74 -2.62 -8.30 -5.86
C GLU A 74 -1.75 -7.99 -4.65
N ILE A 75 -2.26 -8.29 -3.46
CA ILE A 75 -1.57 -8.03 -2.20
C ILE A 75 -1.50 -9.32 -1.40
N GLU A 76 -0.32 -9.61 -0.89
CA GLU A 76 -0.14 -10.70 0.07
C GLU A 76 0.19 -10.07 1.42
N THR A 77 -0.66 -10.30 2.40
CA THR A 77 -0.50 -9.77 3.75
C THR A 77 0.50 -10.59 4.55
N SER A 78 0.87 -10.10 5.73
CA SER A 78 1.89 -10.72 6.56
C SER A 78 1.53 -12.13 7.04
N ASP A 79 0.26 -12.46 7.08
CA ASP A 79 -0.21 -13.79 7.43
C ASP A 79 -0.29 -14.76 6.24
N GLY A 80 0.20 -14.33 5.08
CA GLY A 80 0.29 -15.17 3.90
C GLY A 80 -0.97 -15.22 3.04
N LEU A 81 -1.98 -14.42 3.37
CA LEU A 81 -3.22 -14.38 2.58
C LEU A 81 -3.04 -13.48 1.37
N LYS A 82 -3.49 -13.95 0.22
CA LYS A 82 -3.43 -13.20 -1.04
C LYS A 82 -4.80 -12.65 -1.39
N PHE A 83 -4.82 -11.38 -1.79
CA PHE A 83 -6.04 -10.70 -2.20
C PHE A 83 -5.82 -10.05 -3.56
N LYS A 84 -6.73 -10.34 -4.49
CA LYS A 84 -6.81 -9.58 -5.72
C LYS A 84 -7.77 -8.42 -5.45
N LEU A 85 -7.29 -7.20 -5.63
CA LEU A 85 -8.14 -6.04 -5.37
C LEU A 85 -9.29 -5.98 -6.37
N SER A 86 -10.44 -5.60 -5.87
CA SER A 86 -11.68 -5.48 -6.65
C SER A 86 -12.25 -4.08 -6.47
N ASN A 87 -13.42 -3.83 -7.06
CA ASN A 87 -14.15 -2.57 -6.89
C ASN A 87 -14.94 -2.51 -5.59
N ASP A 88 -14.93 -3.58 -4.82
CA ASP A 88 -15.69 -3.66 -3.58
C ASP A 88 -15.17 -2.68 -2.54
N ASP A 89 -16.01 -2.40 -1.56
CA ASP A 89 -15.69 -1.48 -0.49
C ASP A 89 -14.49 -1.92 0.33
N LEU A 90 -13.87 -0.93 0.96
CA LEU A 90 -12.70 -1.13 1.80
C LEU A 90 -13.11 -1.65 3.17
N ASP A 91 -13.16 -2.96 3.34
CA ASP A 91 -13.68 -3.58 4.56
C ASP A 91 -12.62 -3.79 5.65
N LEU A 92 -11.40 -4.16 5.26
CA LEU A 92 -10.36 -4.53 6.20
C LEU A 92 -9.05 -3.87 5.82
N PRO A 93 -8.24 -3.49 6.80
CA PRO A 93 -6.90 -3.00 6.51
C PRO A 93 -6.02 -4.16 6.07
N TYR A 94 -5.26 -3.95 5.00
CA TYR A 94 -4.26 -4.91 4.56
C TYR A 94 -2.94 -4.71 5.27
N ILE A 95 -2.67 -3.49 5.73
CA ILE A 95 -1.42 -3.14 6.40
C ILE A 95 -1.73 -2.27 7.60
N LEU A 96 -1.04 -2.53 8.71
CA LEU A 96 -1.08 -1.67 9.88
C LEU A 96 0.26 -0.95 10.01
N PHE A 97 0.19 0.32 10.38
CA PHE A 97 1.34 1.17 10.64
C PHE A 97 1.31 1.55 12.10
N TYR A 98 2.39 1.28 12.81
CA TYR A 98 2.49 1.47 14.26
C TYR A 98 3.26 2.73 14.60
N PRO A 99 2.96 3.34 15.77
CA PRO A 99 3.70 4.52 16.23
C PRO A 99 5.21 4.30 16.41
N SER A 100 5.65 3.05 16.49
CA SER A 100 7.08 2.70 16.58
C SER A 100 7.81 2.91 15.24
N GLY A 101 7.07 3.13 14.14
CA GLY A 101 7.62 3.13 12.79
C GLY A 101 7.58 1.78 12.12
N GLU A 102 7.15 0.75 12.83
CA GLU A 102 7.01 -0.59 12.26
C GLU A 102 5.70 -0.73 11.50
N THR A 103 5.64 -1.72 10.60
CA THR A 103 4.43 -2.08 9.86
C THR A 103 4.22 -3.58 9.91
N THR A 104 3.03 -4.03 9.52
CA THR A 104 2.80 -5.46 9.35
C THR A 104 3.47 -6.00 8.09
N GLY A 105 3.85 -5.12 7.18
CA GLY A 105 4.45 -5.53 5.91
C GLY A 105 3.43 -6.09 4.93
N ALA A 106 3.82 -6.14 3.66
CA ALA A 106 3.02 -6.75 2.61
C ALA A 106 3.86 -6.92 1.35
N LYS A 107 3.40 -7.83 0.47
CA LYS A 107 3.95 -7.98 -0.88
C LYS A 107 2.90 -7.52 -1.87
N PHE A 108 3.35 -6.83 -2.91
CA PHE A 108 2.47 -6.27 -3.92
C PHE A 108 2.86 -6.80 -5.29
N THR A 109 1.89 -7.17 -6.09
CA THR A 109 2.10 -7.48 -7.50
C THR A 109 1.15 -6.65 -8.32
N PHE A 110 1.71 -5.82 -9.20
CA PHE A 110 0.94 -5.01 -10.15
C PHE A 110 1.23 -5.53 -11.55
N TYR A 111 0.20 -5.84 -12.30
CA TYR A 111 0.40 -6.43 -13.62
C TYR A 111 -0.68 -5.99 -14.60
N ASN A 112 -0.28 -5.98 -15.86
CA ASN A 112 -1.17 -5.85 -17.00
C ASN A 112 -0.65 -6.78 -18.10
N ASN A 113 -1.12 -6.63 -19.34
CA ASN A 113 -0.84 -7.58 -20.43
C ASN A 113 0.64 -7.88 -20.64
N ASN A 114 1.51 -6.88 -20.45
CA ASN A 114 2.94 -7.00 -20.80
C ASN A 114 3.90 -6.68 -19.69
N GLN A 115 3.38 -6.24 -18.55
CA GLN A 115 4.23 -5.72 -17.47
C GLN A 115 3.83 -6.34 -16.15
N LYS A 116 4.83 -6.63 -15.32
CA LYS A 116 4.61 -7.13 -13.98
C LYS A 116 5.64 -6.52 -13.05
N TYR A 117 5.17 -5.92 -11.96
CA TYR A 117 6.02 -5.29 -10.96
C TYR A 117 5.75 -5.91 -9.60
N ASN A 118 6.81 -6.24 -8.89
CA ASN A 118 6.73 -6.82 -7.55
C ASN A 118 7.38 -5.86 -6.55
N PHE A 119 6.70 -5.60 -5.46
CA PHE A 119 7.21 -4.73 -4.40
C PHE A 119 6.97 -5.37 -3.04
N VAL A 120 7.78 -4.96 -2.08
CA VAL A 120 7.64 -5.37 -0.69
C VAL A 120 7.67 -4.14 0.18
N LEU A 121 6.69 -4.04 1.09
CA LEU A 121 6.79 -3.15 2.23
C LEU A 121 7.25 -4.00 3.41
N THR A 122 8.40 -3.67 3.97
CA THR A 122 8.97 -4.43 5.07
C THR A 122 8.36 -4.05 6.41
N HIS A 123 8.59 -4.87 7.42
CA HIS A 123 8.17 -4.55 8.79
C HIS A 123 8.83 -3.28 9.32
N GLY A 124 10.01 -2.96 8.83
CA GLY A 124 10.72 -1.74 9.20
C GLY A 124 10.28 -0.50 8.44
N GLY A 125 9.30 -0.63 7.53
CA GLY A 125 8.75 0.49 6.79
C GLY A 125 9.45 0.81 5.48
N GLU A 126 10.39 -0.02 5.03
CA GLU A 126 11.05 0.18 3.74
C GLU A 126 10.19 -0.36 2.60
N PHE A 127 10.11 0.39 1.52
CA PHE A 127 9.40 -0.05 0.31
C PHE A 127 10.41 -0.36 -0.77
N LEU A 128 10.45 -1.63 -1.19
CA LEU A 128 11.47 -2.14 -2.09
C LEU A 128 10.86 -2.77 -3.33
N ARG A 129 11.55 -2.65 -4.45
CA ARG A 129 11.20 -3.38 -5.66
C ARG A 129 11.94 -4.70 -5.68
N ILE A 130 11.22 -5.76 -6.05
CA ILE A 130 11.75 -7.12 -6.10
C ILE A 130 11.49 -7.67 -7.50
N ASP A 131 12.49 -8.31 -8.12
CA ASP A 131 12.33 -8.82 -9.48
C ASP A 131 11.34 -9.98 -9.54
N GLU A 132 11.36 -10.85 -8.54
CA GLU A 132 10.36 -11.91 -8.41
C GLU A 132 10.31 -12.40 -6.96
N PHE A 133 9.21 -12.99 -6.62
CA PHE A 133 9.05 -13.58 -5.28
C PHE A 133 9.47 -15.03 -5.24
#